data_81f3925e6c553cbfd76d4fc34aa656c7
#
_entry.id   81f3925e6c553cbfd76d4fc34aa656c7
#
_cell.length_a   1.000
_cell.length_b   1.000
_cell.length_c   1.000
_cell.angle_alpha   90.00
_cell.angle_beta   90.00
_cell.angle_gamma   90.00
#
_symmetry.space_group_name_H-M   'P 1'
#
loop_
_entity.id
_entity.type
_entity.pdbx_description
1 polymer ?
#
loop_
_entity_poly.entity_id
_entity_poly.type
_entity_poly.pdbx_seq_one_letter_code
_entity_poly.pdbx_strand_id
1 'polypeptide(L)' 'MRGREVIISYGDGTEQRLPSLTAAVMHMNISASTIRKYVKSGKAVDTKFGEVTIKIVEKV' A
#
# COMPACT_ATOMS: atom_id res chain seq x y z
N MET A 1 6.99 -16.21 13.09
CA MET A 1 7.48 -15.01 12.40
C MET A 1 6.31 -14.10 12.06
N ARG A 2 6.45 -12.84 12.39
CA ARG A 2 5.42 -11.87 12.03
C ARG A 2 5.72 -11.26 10.67
N GLY A 3 4.69 -11.05 9.88
CA GLY A 3 4.83 -10.39 8.61
C GLY A 3 3.71 -9.41 8.40
N ARG A 4 3.97 -8.42 7.58
CA ARG A 4 2.95 -7.47 7.17
C ARG A 4 2.78 -7.59 5.67
N GLU A 5 1.56 -7.71 5.27
CA GLU A 5 1.22 -7.76 3.87
C GLU A 5 0.59 -6.43 3.50
N VAL A 6 1.03 -5.85 2.39
CA VAL A 6 0.47 -4.59 1.91
C VAL A 6 -0.41 -4.89 0.72
N ILE A 7 -1.64 -4.41 0.77
CA ILE A 7 -2.60 -4.61 -0.31
C ILE A 7 -2.89 -3.26 -0.95
N ILE A 8 -2.67 -3.17 -2.24
CA ILE A 8 -2.93 -1.96 -3.02
C ILE A 8 -4.17 -2.19 -3.85
N SER A 9 -5.20 -1.36 -3.65
CA SER A 9 -6.43 -1.43 -4.42
C SER A 9 -6.40 -0.32 -5.46
N TYR A 10 -6.42 -0.70 -6.72
CA TYR A 10 -6.39 0.25 -7.83
C TYR A 10 -7.79 0.74 -8.16
N GLY A 11 -7.86 1.88 -8.84
CA GLY A 11 -9.14 2.50 -9.18
C GLY A 11 -10.01 1.69 -10.12
N ASP A 12 -9.40 0.75 -10.86
CA ASP A 12 -10.15 -0.11 -11.80
C ASP A 12 -10.73 -1.36 -11.14
N GLY A 13 -10.55 -1.50 -9.83
CA GLY A 13 -11.08 -2.65 -9.09
C GLY A 13 -10.09 -3.78 -8.88
N THR A 14 -8.88 -3.66 -9.42
CA THR A 14 -7.86 -4.69 -9.20
C THR A 14 -7.12 -4.45 -7.90
N GLU A 15 -6.50 -5.51 -7.39
CA GLU A 15 -5.70 -5.45 -6.17
C GLU A 15 -4.37 -6.12 -6.39
N GLN A 16 -3.36 -5.62 -5.69
CA GLN A 16 -2.05 -6.24 -5.70
C GLN A 16 -1.58 -6.42 -4.27
N ARG A 17 -1.04 -7.60 -3.98
CA ARG A 17 -0.47 -7.90 -2.67
C ARG A 17 1.04 -7.84 -2.75
N LEU A 18 1.62 -7.20 -1.75
CA LEU A 18 3.07 -7.07 -1.64
C LEU A 18 3.50 -7.64 -0.30
N PRO A 19 4.67 -8.30 -0.23
CA PRO A 19 5.07 -9.01 0.98
C PRO A 19 5.50 -8.09 2.12
N SER A 20 5.77 -6.82 1.84
CA SER A 20 6.24 -5.92 2.88
C SER A 20 6.01 -4.47 2.48
N LEU A 21 6.13 -3.59 3.48
CA LEU A 21 6.04 -2.16 3.25
C LEU A 21 7.17 -1.67 2.35
N THR A 22 8.35 -2.24 2.51
CA THR A 22 9.49 -1.90 1.68
C THR A 22 9.21 -2.21 0.21
N ALA A 23 8.58 -3.36 -0.05
CA ALA A 23 8.19 -3.73 -1.41
C ALA A 23 7.20 -2.72 -1.98
N ALA A 24 6.26 -2.25 -1.16
CA ALA A 24 5.30 -1.24 -1.60
C ALA A 24 5.99 0.09 -1.93
N VAL A 25 6.95 0.50 -1.10
CA VAL A 25 7.73 1.72 -1.35
C VAL A 25 8.41 1.63 -2.71
N MET A 26 9.06 0.51 -2.98
CA MET A 26 9.77 0.32 -4.25
C MET A 26 8.81 0.23 -5.43
N HIS A 27 7.68 -0.44 -5.23
CA HIS A 27 6.69 -0.63 -6.30
C HIS A 27 6.06 0.69 -6.73
N MET A 28 5.71 1.52 -5.76
CA MET A 28 4.99 2.77 -6.03
C MET A 28 5.90 3.99 -6.08
N ASN A 29 7.15 3.84 -5.63
CA ASN A 29 8.10 4.95 -5.53
C ASN A 29 7.58 6.06 -4.61
N ILE A 30 7.02 5.65 -3.48
CA ILE A 30 6.49 6.55 -2.45
C ILE A 30 7.16 6.20 -1.13
N SER A 31 7.46 7.20 -0.32
CA SER A 31 8.12 6.95 0.96
C SER A 31 7.22 6.18 1.93
N ALA A 32 7.84 5.43 2.83
CA ALA A 32 7.10 4.64 3.82
C ALA A 32 6.24 5.52 4.71
N SER A 33 6.73 6.70 5.07
CA SER A 33 5.97 7.65 5.89
C SER A 33 4.68 8.05 5.20
N THR A 34 4.75 8.33 3.91
CA THR A 34 3.59 8.71 3.12
C THR A 34 2.59 7.57 3.05
N ILE A 35 3.09 6.34 2.81
CA ILE A 35 2.21 5.16 2.75
C ILE A 35 1.48 4.98 4.07
N ARG A 36 2.20 5.07 5.19
CA ARG A 36 1.60 4.91 6.51
C ARG A 36 0.55 5.97 6.79
N LYS A 37 0.80 7.20 6.36
CA LYS A 37 -0.13 8.30 6.52
C LYS A 37 -1.45 8.00 5.82
N TYR A 38 -1.39 7.54 4.58
CA TYR A 38 -2.59 7.23 3.81
C TYR A 38 -3.30 5.99 4.32
N VAL A 39 -2.56 4.99 4.76
CA VAL A 39 -3.15 3.80 5.37
C VAL A 39 -3.95 4.20 6.61
N LYS A 40 -3.38 5.05 7.46
CA LYS A 40 -4.02 5.48 8.68
C LYS A 40 -5.26 6.31 8.41
N SER A 41 -5.21 7.19 7.42
CA SER A 41 -6.34 8.07 7.10
C SER A 41 -7.42 7.36 6.27
N GLY A 42 -7.06 6.27 5.61
CA GLY A 42 -7.99 5.54 4.74
C GLY A 42 -8.26 6.23 3.41
N LYS A 43 -7.49 7.24 3.08
CA LYS A 43 -7.68 7.99 1.84
C LYS A 43 -6.88 7.38 0.71
N ALA A 44 -7.35 7.60 -0.53
CA ALA A 44 -6.62 7.20 -1.70
C ALA A 44 -5.39 8.08 -1.88
N VAL A 45 -4.32 7.50 -2.39
CA VAL A 45 -3.08 8.21 -2.68
C VAL A 45 -2.88 8.24 -4.19
N ASP A 46 -2.40 9.39 -4.68
CA ASP A 46 -2.14 9.56 -6.10
C ASP A 46 -0.75 9.02 -6.42
N THR A 47 -0.67 8.04 -7.29
CA THR A 47 0.58 7.40 -7.67
C THR A 47 0.72 7.40 -9.19
N LYS A 48 1.85 6.86 -9.67
CA LYS A 48 2.04 6.69 -11.10
C LYS A 48 1.03 5.74 -11.73
N PHE A 49 0.32 4.97 -10.92
CA PHE A 49 -0.75 4.07 -11.37
C PHE A 49 -2.13 4.72 -11.24
N GLY A 50 -2.20 6.00 -10.92
CA GLY A 50 -3.44 6.69 -10.62
C GLY A 50 -3.76 6.63 -9.14
N GLU A 51 -4.99 6.87 -8.77
CA GLU A 51 -5.41 6.81 -7.37
C GLU A 51 -5.52 5.38 -6.90
N VAL A 52 -4.85 5.08 -5.79
CA VAL A 52 -4.89 3.75 -5.19
C VAL A 52 -5.15 3.87 -3.70
N THR A 53 -5.77 2.85 -3.13
CA THR A 53 -5.97 2.76 -1.69
C THR A 53 -5.04 1.68 -1.15
N ILE A 54 -4.38 1.97 -0.06
CA ILE A 54 -3.37 1.07 0.51
C ILE A 54 -3.87 0.55 1.85
N LYS A 55 -3.75 -0.75 2.05
CA LYS A 55 -4.08 -1.39 3.32
C LYS A 55 -2.90 -2.21 3.79
N ILE A 56 -2.71 -2.24 5.09
CA ILE A 56 -1.68 -3.09 5.70
C ILE A 56 -2.40 -4.16 6.51
N VAL A 57 -2.08 -5.41 6.23
CA VAL A 57 -2.63 -6.55 6.96
C VAL A 57 -1.48 -7.18 7.74
N GLU A 58 -1.65 -7.27 9.03
CA GLU A 58 -0.65 -7.92 9.87
C GLU A 58 -0.96 -9.40 9.97
N LYS A 59 0.06 -10.21 9.76
CA LYS A 59 -0.04 -11.64 9.94
C LYS A 59 0.73 -12.04 11.18
N VAL A 60 0.12 -12.85 11.96
CA VAL A 60 0.70 -13.33 13.21
C VAL A 60 1.06 -14.79 13.09
#